data_b07aff8da929bd8fd8978d8ce1b9df19
#
_entry.id   b07aff8da929bd8fd8978d8ce1b9df19
#
_cell.length_a   1.000
_cell.length_b   1.000
_cell.length_c   1.000
_cell.angle_alpha   90.00
_cell.angle_beta   90.00
_cell.angle_gamma   90.00
#
_symmetry.space_group_name_H-M   'P 1'
#
loop_
_entity.id
_entity.type
_entity.pdbx_description
1 polymer ?
#
loop_
_entity_poly.entity_id
_entity_poly.type
_entity_poly.pdbx_seq_one_letter_code
_entity_poly.pdbx_strand_id
1 'polypeptide(L)'
;MSCQFALHYAWGTEASALQALRNAADVLRPGGAIVLTFPDAERIVELLFKVVESPDEHHYSRRDGSTVTYRVGGPRHHLEFRTELPFLDFIESFQTQPFGHQYTYYQQGAVLGVPEYLVEPGHLRDMAASMGLRVALDANFATFKHRDPQLAKRMGAHPHMAQEPDAITRLYRALVLTRSQAAKRGREEGQGHSTCNET
;
A
#
# COMPACT_ATOMS: atom_id res chain seq x y z
N MET A 1 9.07 -5.70 -11.39
CA MET A 1 8.01 -4.76 -11.82
C MET A 1 7.85 -3.68 -10.77
N SER A 2 7.43 -2.47 -11.13
CA SER A 2 7.22 -1.36 -10.20
C SER A 2 5.89 -0.69 -10.51
N CYS A 3 5.07 -0.44 -9.48
CA CYS A 3 3.81 0.30 -9.55
C CYS A 3 3.82 1.33 -8.42
N GLN A 4 4.33 2.52 -8.72
CA GLN A 4 4.53 3.58 -7.75
C GLN A 4 3.38 4.58 -7.82
N PHE A 5 2.71 4.81 -6.69
CA PHE A 5 1.62 5.79 -6.57
C PHE A 5 0.53 5.67 -7.65
N ALA A 6 0.18 4.43 -8.01
CA ALA A 6 -0.81 4.19 -9.07
C ALA A 6 -1.86 3.11 -8.71
N LEU A 7 -1.57 2.20 -7.79
CA LEU A 7 -2.48 1.12 -7.43
C LEU A 7 -3.82 1.62 -6.88
N HIS A 8 -3.81 2.72 -6.14
CA HIS A 8 -5.00 3.30 -5.52
C HIS A 8 -6.05 3.76 -6.54
N TYR A 9 -5.67 4.08 -7.77
CA TYR A 9 -6.65 4.38 -8.84
C TYR A 9 -7.48 3.16 -9.26
N ALA A 10 -6.96 1.96 -9.09
CA ALA A 10 -7.68 0.73 -9.38
C ALA A 10 -8.57 0.25 -8.21
N TRP A 11 -8.50 0.88 -7.03
CA TRP A 11 -9.18 0.43 -5.81
C TRP A 11 -10.63 0.90 -5.69
N GLY A 12 -11.19 1.49 -6.76
CA GLY A 12 -12.59 1.92 -6.80
C GLY A 12 -13.59 0.77 -6.79
N THR A 13 -13.21 -0.41 -7.30
CA THR A 13 -14.02 -1.63 -7.27
C THR A 13 -13.14 -2.87 -7.10
N GLU A 14 -13.70 -3.95 -6.57
CA GLU A 14 -13.00 -5.24 -6.47
C GLU A 14 -12.51 -5.73 -7.84
N ALA A 15 -13.36 -5.63 -8.87
CA ALA A 15 -13.04 -6.09 -10.21
C ALA A 15 -11.81 -5.36 -10.80
N SER A 16 -11.73 -4.03 -10.64
CA SER A 16 -10.58 -3.24 -11.12
C SER A 16 -9.31 -3.52 -10.32
N ALA A 17 -9.41 -3.69 -9.00
CA ALA A 17 -8.29 -4.04 -8.14
C ALA A 17 -7.73 -5.44 -8.48
N LEU A 18 -8.61 -6.44 -8.64
CA LEU A 18 -8.24 -7.79 -9.07
C LEU A 18 -7.56 -7.77 -10.43
N GLN A 19 -8.10 -7.03 -11.40
CA GLN A 19 -7.52 -6.95 -12.74
C GLN A 19 -6.12 -6.31 -12.70
N ALA A 20 -5.94 -5.24 -11.93
CA ALA A 20 -4.64 -4.60 -11.78
C ALA A 20 -3.59 -5.54 -11.19
N LEU A 21 -3.95 -6.28 -10.13
CA LEU A 21 -3.04 -7.25 -9.51
C LEU A 21 -2.76 -8.46 -10.41
N ARG A 22 -3.77 -8.99 -11.12
CA ARG A 22 -3.59 -10.08 -12.10
C ARG A 22 -2.64 -9.67 -13.20
N ASN A 23 -2.82 -8.51 -13.83
CA ASN A 23 -1.93 -8.00 -14.86
C ASN A 23 -0.48 -7.93 -14.38
N ALA A 24 -0.28 -7.55 -13.11
CA ALA A 24 1.04 -7.52 -12.53
C ALA A 24 1.59 -8.92 -12.20
N ALA A 25 0.75 -9.81 -11.65
CA ALA A 25 1.15 -11.18 -11.29
C ALA A 25 1.50 -12.02 -12.52
N ASP A 26 0.72 -11.91 -13.61
CA ASP A 26 0.86 -12.76 -14.80
C ASP A 26 2.19 -12.53 -15.55
N VAL A 27 2.73 -11.31 -15.50
CA VAL A 27 4.01 -10.98 -16.12
C VAL A 27 5.22 -11.28 -15.24
N LEU A 28 5.04 -11.68 -13.99
CA LEU A 28 6.14 -12.01 -13.09
C LEU A 28 6.70 -13.41 -13.39
N ARG A 29 8.03 -13.47 -13.55
CA ARG A 29 8.74 -14.75 -13.58
C ARG A 29 8.77 -15.37 -12.16
N PRO A 30 8.93 -16.68 -12.03
CA PRO A 30 9.28 -17.32 -10.76
C PRO A 30 10.46 -16.59 -10.09
N GLY A 31 10.35 -16.24 -8.82
CA GLY A 31 11.32 -15.40 -8.10
C GLY A 31 11.26 -13.90 -8.42
N GLY A 32 10.39 -13.47 -9.33
CA GLY A 32 10.18 -12.06 -9.62
C GLY A 32 9.46 -11.31 -8.50
N ALA A 33 9.61 -9.99 -8.49
CA ALA A 33 8.98 -9.12 -7.49
C ALA A 33 8.20 -7.96 -8.11
N ILE A 34 7.15 -7.53 -7.40
CA ILE A 34 6.43 -6.27 -7.62
C ILE A 34 6.72 -5.35 -6.45
N VAL A 35 7.11 -4.13 -6.73
CA VAL A 35 7.20 -3.05 -5.74
C VAL A 35 6.00 -2.13 -5.92
N LEU A 36 5.20 -2.00 -4.87
CA LEU A 36 4.00 -1.18 -4.82
C LEU A 36 4.22 -0.04 -3.84
N THR A 37 3.76 1.16 -4.17
CA THR A 37 3.61 2.26 -3.21
C THR A 37 2.22 2.86 -3.32
N PHE A 38 1.61 3.13 -2.17
CA PHE A 38 0.25 3.66 -2.09
C PHE A 38 0.03 4.38 -0.75
N PRO A 39 -1.02 5.20 -0.61
CA PRO A 39 -1.39 5.82 0.65
C PRO A 39 -1.67 4.78 1.73
N ASP A 40 -1.10 4.96 2.90
CA ASP A 40 -1.18 4.04 4.04
C ASP A 40 -2.50 4.21 4.79
N ALA A 41 -3.44 3.30 4.58
CA ALA A 41 -4.75 3.35 5.21
C ALA A 41 -4.69 3.34 6.74
N GLU A 42 -3.79 2.55 7.34
CA GLU A 42 -3.62 2.50 8.80
C GLU A 42 -3.25 3.89 9.33
N ARG A 43 -2.28 4.55 8.68
CA ARG A 43 -1.86 5.89 9.08
C ARG A 43 -2.94 6.95 8.83
N ILE A 44 -3.70 6.83 7.74
CA ILE A 44 -4.81 7.73 7.44
C ILE A 44 -5.91 7.61 8.49
N VAL A 45 -6.23 6.39 8.91
CA VAL A 45 -7.20 6.14 10.00
C VAL A 45 -6.76 6.79 11.31
N GLU A 46 -5.48 6.66 11.70
CA GLU A 46 -4.93 7.35 12.87
C GLU A 46 -5.14 8.87 12.79
N LEU A 47 -4.90 9.45 11.62
CA LEU A 47 -5.09 10.90 11.41
C LEU A 47 -6.57 11.29 11.43
N LEU A 48 -7.48 10.44 10.93
CA LEU A 48 -8.92 10.68 11.02
C LEU A 48 -9.40 10.67 12.47
N PHE A 49 -8.89 9.78 13.32
CA PHE A 49 -9.17 9.85 14.77
C PHE A 49 -8.67 11.16 15.38
N LYS A 50 -7.47 11.62 15.00
CA LYS A 50 -6.95 12.91 15.46
C LYS A 50 -7.87 14.09 15.10
N VAL A 51 -8.54 14.06 13.94
CA VAL A 51 -9.51 15.08 13.55
C VAL A 51 -10.66 15.21 14.56
N VAL A 52 -11.07 14.09 15.17
CA VAL A 52 -12.18 14.07 16.12
C VAL A 52 -11.72 14.36 17.55
N GLU A 53 -10.58 13.79 17.96
CA GLU A 53 -10.07 13.86 19.33
C GLU A 53 -9.35 15.18 19.62
N SER A 54 -8.59 15.68 18.66
CA SER A 54 -7.74 16.86 18.84
C SER A 54 -7.60 17.63 17.52
N PRO A 55 -8.68 18.28 17.04
CA PRO A 55 -8.65 19.02 15.78
C PRO A 55 -7.64 20.18 15.85
N ASP A 56 -7.01 20.46 14.72
CA ASP A 56 -6.09 21.57 14.53
C ASP A 56 -6.30 22.22 13.13
N GLU A 57 -5.48 23.18 12.73
CA GLU A 57 -5.59 23.87 11.44
C GLU A 57 -5.41 22.94 10.21
N HIS A 58 -4.81 21.74 10.39
CA HIS A 58 -4.55 20.78 9.33
C HIS A 58 -5.43 19.54 9.42
N HIS A 59 -5.96 19.24 10.62
CA HIS A 59 -6.78 18.08 10.93
C HIS A 59 -8.11 18.58 11.49
N TYR A 60 -9.13 18.68 10.66
CA TYR A 60 -10.45 19.17 11.07
C TYR A 60 -11.58 18.52 10.30
N SER A 61 -12.79 18.61 10.85
CA SER A 61 -14.02 18.23 10.15
C SER A 61 -14.90 19.46 9.90
N ARG A 62 -15.61 19.41 8.79
CA ARG A 62 -16.63 20.42 8.42
C ARG A 62 -17.91 19.70 8.02
N ARG A 63 -19.03 20.15 8.54
CA ARG A 63 -20.35 19.64 8.18
C ARG A 63 -21.05 20.59 7.22
N ASP A 64 -21.67 20.04 6.19
CA ASP A 64 -22.53 20.72 5.24
C ASP A 64 -23.77 19.85 4.97
N GLY A 65 -24.89 20.21 5.60
CA GLY A 65 -26.09 19.37 5.63
C GLY A 65 -25.85 18.02 6.29
N SER A 66 -26.16 16.92 5.56
CA SER A 66 -25.89 15.55 6.00
C SER A 66 -24.43 15.13 5.82
N THR A 67 -23.70 15.79 4.92
CA THR A 67 -22.32 15.42 4.57
C THR A 67 -21.32 16.00 5.56
N VAL A 68 -20.38 15.16 6.00
CA VAL A 68 -19.20 15.58 6.76
C VAL A 68 -17.96 15.41 5.89
N THR A 69 -17.13 16.45 5.85
CA THR A 69 -15.81 16.42 5.23
C THR A 69 -14.76 16.34 6.32
N TYR A 70 -13.94 15.30 6.31
CA TYR A 70 -12.77 15.15 7.17
C TYR A 70 -11.52 15.51 6.37
N ARG A 71 -10.72 16.45 6.88
CA ARG A 71 -9.44 16.83 6.29
C ARG A 71 -8.29 16.34 7.15
N VAL A 72 -7.33 15.67 6.53
CA VAL A 72 -6.10 15.17 7.16
C VAL A 72 -4.89 15.51 6.31
N GLY A 73 -3.77 15.83 6.93
CA GLY A 73 -2.52 16.10 6.22
C GLY A 73 -1.73 17.25 6.80
N GLY A 74 -1.22 18.11 5.95
CA GLY A 74 -0.41 19.25 6.31
C GLY A 74 -0.68 20.49 5.43
N PRO A 75 0.11 21.56 5.60
CA PRO A 75 -0.12 22.81 4.87
C PRO A 75 0.10 22.69 3.37
N ARG A 76 0.99 21.79 2.95
CA ARG A 76 1.37 21.62 1.53
C ARG A 76 0.65 20.50 0.82
N HIS A 77 0.03 19.58 1.57
CA HIS A 77 -0.71 18.44 1.02
C HIS A 77 -1.74 17.98 2.04
N HIS A 78 -2.89 17.54 1.55
CA HIS A 78 -3.95 16.99 2.40
C HIS A 78 -4.86 16.06 1.61
N LEU A 79 -5.59 15.24 2.37
CA LEU A 79 -6.65 14.38 1.90
C LEU A 79 -7.98 14.89 2.45
N GLU A 80 -9.02 14.85 1.65
CA GLU A 80 -10.38 15.14 2.07
C GLU A 80 -11.29 13.94 1.83
N PHE A 81 -11.91 13.45 2.90
CA PHE A 81 -12.92 12.41 2.88
C PHE A 81 -14.30 13.02 3.08
N ARG A 82 -15.25 12.66 2.24
CA ARG A 82 -16.64 13.10 2.36
C ARG A 82 -17.54 11.90 2.62
N THR A 83 -18.38 11.99 3.66
CA THR A 83 -19.29 10.92 4.04
C THR A 83 -20.56 11.46 4.68
N GLU A 84 -21.64 10.69 4.61
CA GLU A 84 -22.88 10.93 5.37
C GLU A 84 -22.99 9.98 6.58
N LEU A 85 -22.07 9.03 6.69
CA LEU A 85 -22.04 8.06 7.79
C LEU A 85 -21.57 8.76 9.09
N PRO A 86 -22.04 8.30 10.26
CA PRO A 86 -21.39 8.58 11.53
C PRO A 86 -19.91 8.20 11.50
N PHE A 87 -19.08 8.89 12.27
CA PHE A 87 -17.61 8.73 12.19
C PHE A 87 -17.15 7.29 12.38
N LEU A 88 -17.66 6.58 13.39
CA LEU A 88 -17.25 5.21 13.67
C LEU A 88 -17.69 4.25 12.55
N ASP A 89 -18.91 4.41 12.04
CA ASP A 89 -19.43 3.61 10.92
C ASP A 89 -18.61 3.86 9.65
N PHE A 90 -18.18 5.12 9.44
CA PHE A 90 -17.30 5.48 8.33
C PHE A 90 -15.94 4.78 8.44
N ILE A 91 -15.33 4.75 9.64
CA ILE A 91 -14.06 4.06 9.87
C ILE A 91 -14.22 2.54 9.71
N GLU A 92 -15.28 1.96 10.27
CA GLU A 92 -15.57 0.53 10.16
C GLU A 92 -15.80 0.10 8.71
N SER A 93 -16.37 0.99 7.89
CA SER A 93 -16.61 0.71 6.48
C SER A 93 -15.31 0.41 5.71
N PHE A 94 -14.16 0.93 6.12
CA PHE A 94 -12.87 0.63 5.46
C PHE A 94 -12.46 -0.84 5.57
N GLN A 95 -12.91 -1.53 6.61
CA GLN A 95 -12.65 -2.96 6.81
C GLN A 95 -13.75 -3.85 6.23
N THR A 96 -15.01 -3.42 6.36
CA THR A 96 -16.18 -4.20 5.92
C THR A 96 -16.45 -4.08 4.42
N GLN A 97 -16.04 -2.97 3.80
CA GLN A 97 -16.20 -2.67 2.38
C GLN A 97 -14.87 -2.13 1.82
N PRO A 98 -13.87 -3.00 1.55
CA PRO A 98 -12.49 -2.57 1.31
C PRO A 98 -12.25 -1.81 -0.01
N PHE A 99 -13.29 -1.60 -0.81
CA PHE A 99 -13.24 -0.91 -2.10
C PHE A 99 -14.16 0.30 -2.15
N GLY A 100 -13.81 1.28 -2.99
CA GLY A 100 -14.68 2.41 -3.27
C GLY A 100 -14.57 3.58 -2.28
N HIS A 101 -13.70 3.51 -1.27
CA HIS A 101 -13.49 4.62 -0.33
C HIS A 101 -12.69 5.72 -1.00
N GLN A 102 -13.43 6.61 -1.66
CA GLN A 102 -12.85 7.74 -2.37
C GLN A 102 -12.46 8.84 -1.39
N TYR A 103 -11.29 9.43 -1.63
CA TYR A 103 -10.86 10.71 -1.06
C TYR A 103 -10.38 11.63 -2.18
N THR A 104 -10.27 12.91 -1.87
CA THR A 104 -9.69 13.90 -2.78
C THR A 104 -8.30 14.27 -2.28
N TYR A 105 -7.30 14.12 -3.14
CA TYR A 105 -5.91 14.46 -2.84
C TYR A 105 -5.56 15.86 -3.34
N TYR A 106 -4.91 16.64 -2.48
CA TYR A 106 -4.40 17.97 -2.80
C TYR A 106 -2.92 18.07 -2.49
N GLN A 107 -2.17 18.68 -3.41
CA GLN A 107 -0.76 19.00 -3.20
C GLN A 107 -0.47 20.36 -3.80
N GLN A 108 -0.02 21.30 -2.96
CA GLN A 108 0.26 22.68 -3.35
C GLN A 108 1.25 22.73 -4.52
N GLY A 109 0.85 23.40 -5.59
CA GLY A 109 1.68 23.59 -6.78
C GLY A 109 1.79 22.38 -7.73
N ALA A 110 1.13 21.24 -7.40
CA ALA A 110 1.21 20.04 -8.22
C ALA A 110 -0.15 19.38 -8.50
N VAL A 111 -1.02 19.23 -7.47
CA VAL A 111 -2.29 18.51 -7.60
C VAL A 111 -3.43 19.31 -6.99
N LEU A 112 -4.45 19.59 -7.80
CA LEU A 112 -5.62 20.42 -7.42
C LEU A 112 -6.90 19.56 -7.31
N GLY A 113 -6.90 18.62 -6.37
CA GLY A 113 -8.09 17.83 -6.07
C GLY A 113 -8.32 16.66 -7.04
N VAL A 114 -7.47 15.65 -6.98
CA VAL A 114 -7.63 14.41 -7.75
C VAL A 114 -8.33 13.37 -6.89
N PRO A 115 -9.40 12.70 -7.40
CA PRO A 115 -10.04 11.60 -6.70
C PRO A 115 -9.13 10.35 -6.73
N GLU A 116 -8.94 9.78 -5.56
CA GLU A 116 -8.16 8.55 -5.33
C GLU A 116 -8.94 7.64 -4.39
N TYR A 117 -8.52 6.37 -4.26
CA TYR A 117 -9.21 5.41 -3.40
C TYR A 117 -8.26 4.88 -2.32
N LEU A 118 -8.80 4.70 -1.13
CA LEU A 118 -8.07 4.12 -0.01
C LEU A 118 -7.80 2.64 -0.27
N VAL A 119 -6.54 2.24 -0.15
CA VAL A 119 -6.11 0.84 -0.28
C VAL A 119 -5.97 0.23 1.11
N GLU A 120 -6.83 -0.72 1.45
CA GLU A 120 -6.72 -1.47 2.69
C GLU A 120 -5.62 -2.54 2.56
N PRO A 121 -4.52 -2.47 3.37
CA PRO A 121 -3.36 -3.35 3.18
C PRO A 121 -3.64 -4.83 3.45
N GLY A 122 -4.54 -5.15 4.37
CA GLY A 122 -4.95 -6.53 4.68
C GLY A 122 -5.57 -7.19 3.46
N HIS A 123 -6.58 -6.55 2.87
CA HIS A 123 -7.25 -7.03 1.66
C HIS A 123 -6.29 -7.17 0.48
N LEU A 124 -5.39 -6.19 0.31
CA LEU A 124 -4.37 -6.27 -0.74
C LEU A 124 -3.48 -7.51 -0.56
N ARG A 125 -3.07 -7.82 0.67
CA ARG A 125 -2.26 -9.01 0.98
C ARG A 125 -3.03 -10.30 0.68
N ASP A 126 -4.30 -10.39 1.07
CA ASP A 126 -5.14 -11.57 0.84
C ASP A 126 -5.38 -11.81 -0.65
N MET A 127 -5.68 -10.75 -1.42
CA MET A 127 -5.80 -10.81 -2.87
C MET A 127 -4.47 -11.26 -3.51
N ALA A 128 -3.34 -10.72 -3.08
CA ALA A 128 -2.03 -11.12 -3.58
C ALA A 128 -1.71 -12.59 -3.26
N ALA A 129 -2.04 -13.04 -2.05
CA ALA A 129 -1.86 -14.44 -1.63
C ALA A 129 -2.69 -15.40 -2.48
N SER A 130 -3.94 -15.04 -2.84
CA SER A 130 -4.79 -15.85 -3.73
C SER A 130 -4.21 -16.01 -5.13
N MET A 131 -3.31 -15.12 -5.55
CA MET A 131 -2.56 -15.18 -6.83
C MET A 131 -1.17 -15.85 -6.70
N GLY A 132 -0.87 -16.46 -5.55
CA GLY A 132 0.42 -17.11 -5.29
C GLY A 132 1.57 -16.13 -5.05
N LEU A 133 1.28 -14.88 -4.74
CA LEU A 133 2.27 -13.89 -4.35
C LEU A 133 2.47 -13.89 -2.83
N ARG A 134 3.68 -13.62 -2.38
CA ARG A 134 4.06 -13.54 -0.97
C ARG A 134 4.60 -12.16 -0.63
N VAL A 135 4.26 -11.67 0.54
CA VAL A 135 4.82 -10.42 1.06
C VAL A 135 6.27 -10.62 1.43
N ALA A 136 7.17 -9.87 0.80
CA ALA A 136 8.59 -9.80 1.13
C ALA A 136 8.93 -8.58 1.97
N LEU A 137 8.17 -7.49 1.82
CA LEU A 137 8.28 -6.28 2.61
C LEU A 137 6.91 -5.62 2.71
N ASP A 138 6.57 -5.14 3.89
CA ASP A 138 5.40 -4.30 4.16
C ASP A 138 5.81 -3.26 5.21
N ALA A 139 5.82 -1.99 4.83
CA ALA A 139 6.29 -0.94 5.72
C ALA A 139 5.80 0.46 5.30
N ASN A 140 5.43 1.27 6.29
CA ASN A 140 5.27 2.70 6.10
C ASN A 140 6.61 3.36 5.76
N PHE A 141 6.61 4.37 4.90
CA PHE A 141 7.83 5.08 4.47
C PHE A 141 8.62 5.66 5.64
N ALA A 142 7.96 6.10 6.71
CA ALA A 142 8.64 6.62 7.89
C ALA A 142 9.52 5.56 8.58
N THR A 143 9.19 4.27 8.44
CA THR A 143 9.93 3.18 9.09
C THR A 143 11.19 2.78 8.33
N PHE A 144 11.33 3.14 7.05
CA PHE A 144 12.51 2.76 6.25
C PHE A 144 13.81 3.35 6.78
N LYS A 145 13.79 4.57 7.28
CA LYS A 145 14.98 5.22 7.86
C LYS A 145 15.61 4.40 9.00
N HIS A 146 14.75 3.73 9.77
CA HIS A 146 15.19 2.95 10.93
C HIS A 146 15.61 1.52 10.55
N ARG A 147 15.09 0.99 9.44
CA ARG A 147 15.38 -0.37 8.99
C ARG A 147 16.71 -0.50 8.26
N ASP A 148 17.08 0.51 7.48
CA ASP A 148 18.35 0.53 6.72
C ASP A 148 18.96 1.94 6.67
N PRO A 149 19.73 2.33 7.70
CA PRO A 149 20.41 3.64 7.73
C PRO A 149 21.42 3.83 6.57
N GLN A 150 21.99 2.74 6.06
CA GLN A 150 22.93 2.82 4.93
C GLN A 150 22.20 3.12 3.63
N LEU A 151 21.04 2.52 3.41
CA LEU A 151 20.17 2.82 2.27
C LEU A 151 19.70 4.28 2.34
N ALA A 152 19.25 4.75 3.49
CA ALA A 152 18.85 6.14 3.68
C ALA A 152 19.99 7.12 3.32
N LYS A 153 21.23 6.82 3.74
CA LYS A 153 22.43 7.60 3.38
C LYS A 153 22.72 7.57 1.88
N ARG A 154 22.60 6.39 1.23
CA ARG A 154 22.80 6.23 -0.23
C ARG A 154 21.76 6.97 -1.05
N MET A 155 20.52 7.08 -0.57
CA MET A 155 19.45 7.83 -1.21
C MET A 155 19.59 9.34 -1.06
N GLY A 156 20.71 9.83 -0.52
CA GLY A 156 20.96 11.26 -0.35
C GLY A 156 20.08 11.93 0.69
N ALA A 157 19.60 11.16 1.66
CA ALA A 157 18.87 11.72 2.78
C ALA A 157 19.80 12.70 3.52
N HIS A 158 19.62 13.98 3.24
CA HIS A 158 20.37 15.02 3.96
C HIS A 158 20.13 14.88 5.47
N PRO A 159 21.17 15.14 6.31
CA PRO A 159 21.01 15.09 7.76
C PRO A 159 19.85 15.94 8.30
N HIS A 160 19.48 17.02 7.59
CA HIS A 160 18.31 17.84 7.93
C HIS A 160 16.97 17.20 7.64
N MET A 161 16.88 16.20 6.73
CA MET A 161 15.70 15.36 6.56
C MET A 161 15.64 14.23 7.60
N ALA A 162 16.64 14.10 8.45
CA ALA A 162 16.70 13.08 9.49
C ALA A 162 15.87 13.45 10.73
N GLN A 163 15.46 14.72 10.89
CA GLN A 163 14.87 15.17 12.15
C GLN A 163 13.39 14.85 12.30
N GLU A 164 12.60 14.84 11.22
CA GLU A 164 11.26 14.23 11.20
C GLU A 164 10.91 13.84 9.76
N PRO A 165 10.33 12.66 9.49
CA PRO A 165 9.76 12.40 8.18
C PRO A 165 8.72 13.48 7.90
N ASP A 166 8.81 14.15 6.75
CA ASP A 166 7.79 15.06 6.28
C ASP A 166 6.42 14.38 6.43
N ALA A 167 5.41 15.13 6.86
CA ALA A 167 4.06 14.61 7.05
C ALA A 167 3.56 13.81 5.83
N ILE A 168 3.97 14.23 4.63
CA ILE A 168 3.67 13.50 3.39
C ILE A 168 4.31 12.10 3.33
N THR A 169 5.56 11.95 3.76
CA THR A 169 6.28 10.66 3.76
C THR A 169 5.57 9.63 4.64
N ARG A 170 4.98 10.09 5.75
CA ARG A 170 4.23 9.23 6.67
C ARG A 170 2.89 8.74 6.12
N LEU A 171 2.36 9.38 5.06
CA LEU A 171 1.11 8.98 4.42
C LEU A 171 1.26 7.79 3.48
N TYR A 172 2.48 7.33 3.20
CA TYR A 172 2.70 6.29 2.21
C TYR A 172 3.29 5.01 2.80
N ARG A 173 2.90 3.90 2.18
CA ARG A 173 3.36 2.53 2.47
C ARG A 173 4.04 1.95 1.24
N ALA A 174 5.07 1.14 1.45
CA ALA A 174 5.64 0.28 0.43
C ALA A 174 5.31 -1.17 0.73
N LEU A 175 4.90 -1.89 -0.29
CA LEU A 175 4.66 -3.32 -0.26
C LEU A 175 5.48 -3.97 -1.38
N VAL A 176 6.28 -4.99 -1.04
CA VAL A 176 6.97 -5.83 -2.02
C VAL A 176 6.36 -7.21 -1.99
N LEU A 177 5.82 -7.61 -3.13
CA LEU A 177 5.25 -8.92 -3.35
C LEU A 177 6.20 -9.73 -4.24
N THR A 178 6.41 -11.00 -3.92
CA THR A 178 7.28 -11.91 -4.68
C THR A 178 6.51 -13.13 -5.13
N ARG A 179 6.80 -13.60 -6.35
CA ARG A 179 6.33 -14.89 -6.84
C ARG A 179 7.27 -15.99 -6.39
N SER A 180 6.74 -17.05 -5.79
CA SER A 180 7.55 -18.21 -5.36
C SER A 180 8.34 -18.77 -6.55
N GLN A 181 9.59 -19.19 -6.29
CA GLN A 181 10.32 -19.99 -7.26
C GLN A 181 9.60 -21.34 -7.46
N ALA A 182 9.46 -21.79 -8.69
CA ALA A 182 9.02 -23.16 -8.93
C ALA A 182 9.99 -24.10 -8.20
N ALA A 183 9.45 -25.03 -7.39
CA ALA A 183 10.27 -26.05 -6.77
C ALA A 183 11.08 -26.74 -7.89
N LYS A 184 12.42 -26.77 -7.78
CA LYS A 184 13.26 -27.59 -8.65
C LYS A 184 12.75 -29.02 -8.46
N ARG A 185 12.07 -29.60 -9.44
CA ARG A 185 11.79 -31.03 -9.47
C ARG A 185 13.15 -31.69 -9.43
N GLY A 186 13.44 -32.39 -8.32
CA GLY A 186 14.62 -33.23 -8.21
C GLY A 186 14.63 -34.18 -9.41
N ARG A 187 15.62 -34.07 -10.26
CA ARG A 187 15.98 -35.13 -11.18
C ARG A 187 16.52 -36.24 -10.28
N GLU A 188 15.69 -37.22 -9.95
CA GLU A 188 16.17 -38.53 -9.52
C GLU A 188 16.88 -39.10 -10.73
N GLU A 189 18.20 -39.00 -10.73
CA GLU A 189 19.05 -39.78 -11.60
C GLU A 189 18.92 -41.24 -11.13
N GLY A 190 18.09 -42.02 -11.85
CA GLY A 190 18.04 -43.44 -11.75
C GLY A 190 19.39 -44.02 -12.23
N GLN A 191 20.30 -44.22 -11.28
CA GLN A 191 21.46 -45.08 -11.53
C GLN A 191 20.97 -46.53 -11.69
N GLY A 192 20.73 -46.89 -12.95
CA GLY A 192 20.57 -48.29 -13.35
C GLY A 192 21.89 -49.03 -13.14
N HIS A 193 21.98 -49.76 -12.04
CA HIS A 193 23.04 -50.78 -11.86
C HIS A 193 22.68 -51.96 -12.73
N SER A 194 23.31 -52.03 -13.90
CA SER A 194 23.35 -53.25 -14.72
C SER A 194 24.44 -54.18 -14.16
N THR A 195 24.05 -55.18 -13.41
CA THR A 195 24.94 -56.29 -13.08
C THR A 195 24.87 -57.29 -14.20
N CYS A 196 25.91 -57.36 -15.05
CA CYS A 196 26.25 -58.54 -15.85
C CYS A 196 26.71 -59.58 -14.91
N ASN A 197 26.07 -60.78 -14.91
CA ASN A 197 26.61 -62.03 -14.44
C ASN A 197 26.94 -62.87 -15.66
N GLU A 198 28.23 -63.08 -15.87
CA GLU A 198 28.75 -64.15 -16.69
C GLU A 198 28.87 -65.46 -15.82
N THR A 199 28.28 -66.51 -16.30
CA THR A 199 28.82 -67.93 -16.31
C THR A 199 27.95 -68.72 -17.20
#